data_5aef985dc7c1cffccb5f01d2dfa95972
#
_entry.id   5aef985dc7c1cffccb5f01d2dfa95972
#
_cell.length_a   1.000
_cell.length_b   1.000
_cell.length_c   1.000
_cell.angle_alpha   90.00
_cell.angle_beta   90.00
_cell.angle_gamma   90.00
#
_symmetry.space_group_name_H-M   'P 1'
#
loop_
_entity.id
_entity.type
_entity.pdbx_description
1 polymer ?
#
loop_
_entity_poly.entity_id
_entity_poly.type
_entity_poly.pdbx_seq_one_letter_code
_entity_poly.pdbx_strand_id
1 'polypeptide(L)'
;MIREHEIPSAYITKHDEFTANTIGTLNDLIETCQDGHEGFREAAEGASASDLKALFTKYSNERAGYESELQDLVKGLGGTPEHSGSLSAALHRGWMDIKTAVSGNDDIAILNECERGEDSAKKAYQEALKKELPDYVRTTVQAQYDGVLVAHDHIKALRDSFKGDKAHTAKPVL
;
A
#
# COMPACT_ATOMS: atom_id res chain seq x y z
N MET A 1 51.28 17.89 -5.46
CA MET A 1 51.06 16.43 -5.55
C MET A 1 49.94 16.10 -4.56
N ILE A 2 48.70 16.09 -5.02
CA ILE A 2 47.51 15.76 -4.19
C ILE A 2 47.44 14.24 -4.21
N ARG A 3 47.57 13.59 -3.05
CA ARG A 3 47.34 12.14 -2.93
C ARG A 3 45.87 11.88 -3.13
N GLU A 4 45.51 11.19 -4.21
CA GLU A 4 44.18 10.59 -4.34
C GLU A 4 43.99 9.66 -3.15
N HIS A 5 42.97 9.96 -2.32
CA HIS A 5 42.54 9.07 -1.25
C HIS A 5 41.81 7.90 -1.93
N GLU A 6 42.49 6.78 -2.08
CA GLU A 6 41.86 5.53 -2.49
C GLU A 6 40.79 5.17 -1.41
N ILE A 7 39.52 5.20 -1.83
CA ILE A 7 38.41 4.71 -0.98
C ILE A 7 38.60 3.20 -0.82
N PRO A 8 38.63 2.65 0.40
CA PRO A 8 38.80 1.22 0.61
C PRO A 8 37.72 0.43 -0.11
N SER A 9 38.09 -0.63 -0.82
CA SER A 9 37.18 -1.51 -1.58
C SER A 9 36.01 -2.03 -0.72
N ALA A 10 36.23 -2.31 0.57
CA ALA A 10 35.20 -2.72 1.52
C ALA A 10 34.12 -1.63 1.78
N TYR A 11 34.48 -0.35 1.64
CA TYR A 11 33.53 0.77 1.80
C TYR A 11 32.62 0.88 0.57
N ILE A 12 33.17 0.68 -0.63
CA ILE A 12 32.42 0.67 -1.90
C ILE A 12 31.39 -0.47 -1.88
N THR A 13 31.80 -1.68 -1.51
CA THR A 13 30.92 -2.87 -1.46
C THR A 13 29.76 -2.69 -0.49
N LYS A 14 30.00 -2.13 0.70
CA LYS A 14 28.98 -1.89 1.71
C LYS A 14 27.97 -0.82 1.29
N HIS A 15 28.40 0.21 0.59
CA HIS A 15 27.53 1.26 0.06
C HIS A 15 26.64 0.72 -1.07
N ASP A 16 27.18 -0.11 -1.95
CA ASP A 16 26.43 -0.74 -3.04
C ASP A 16 25.35 -1.70 -2.50
N GLU A 17 25.70 -2.47 -1.46
CA GLU A 17 24.73 -3.36 -0.78
C GLU A 17 23.62 -2.58 -0.09
N PHE A 18 23.92 -1.49 0.60
CA PHE A 18 22.93 -0.61 1.23
C PHE A 18 21.96 -0.02 0.20
N THR A 19 22.47 0.47 -0.94
CA THR A 19 21.67 1.01 -2.03
C THR A 19 20.78 -0.08 -2.65
N ALA A 20 21.31 -1.28 -2.90
CA ALA A 20 20.55 -2.40 -3.44
C ALA A 20 19.42 -2.84 -2.49
N ASN A 21 19.69 -2.90 -1.18
CA ASN A 21 18.68 -3.21 -0.17
C ASN A 21 17.57 -2.13 -0.08
N THR A 22 17.95 -0.86 -0.23
CA THR A 22 16.98 0.25 -0.29
C THR A 22 16.09 0.12 -1.53
N ILE A 23 16.65 -0.13 -2.70
CA ILE A 23 15.91 -0.34 -3.96
C ILE A 23 14.95 -1.53 -3.82
N GLY A 24 15.40 -2.66 -3.28
CA GLY A 24 14.57 -3.84 -3.04
C GLY A 24 13.38 -3.50 -2.14
N THR A 25 13.61 -2.76 -1.06
CA THR A 25 12.55 -2.33 -0.14
C THR A 25 11.53 -1.41 -0.82
N LEU A 26 11.99 -0.47 -1.64
CA LEU A 26 11.10 0.41 -2.40
C LEU A 26 10.28 -0.35 -3.44
N ASN A 27 10.87 -1.34 -4.11
CA ASN A 27 10.16 -2.18 -5.07
C ASN A 27 9.07 -3.04 -4.39
N ASP A 28 9.30 -3.57 -3.18
CA ASP A 28 8.27 -4.25 -2.39
C ASP A 28 7.08 -3.31 -2.07
N LEU A 29 7.36 -2.03 -1.79
CA LEU A 29 6.32 -1.03 -1.54
C LEU A 29 5.61 -0.60 -2.83
N ILE A 30 6.29 -0.54 -3.96
CA ILE A 30 5.69 -0.29 -5.29
C ILE A 30 4.64 -1.36 -5.58
N GLU A 31 4.97 -2.65 -5.41
CA GLU A 31 4.01 -3.75 -5.57
C GLU A 31 2.81 -3.59 -4.62
N THR A 32 3.07 -3.23 -3.36
CA THR A 32 2.01 -2.98 -2.37
C THR A 32 1.07 -1.84 -2.81
N CYS A 33 1.60 -0.77 -3.39
CA CYS A 33 0.80 0.34 -3.90
C CYS A 33 0.01 -0.04 -5.15
N GLN A 34 0.59 -0.83 -6.05
CA GLN A 34 -0.11 -1.36 -7.23
C GLN A 34 -1.30 -2.22 -6.84
N ASP A 35 -1.12 -3.14 -5.90
CA ASP A 35 -2.21 -3.97 -5.37
C ASP A 35 -3.30 -3.11 -4.72
N GLY A 36 -2.91 -2.10 -3.94
CA GLY A 36 -3.85 -1.16 -3.32
C GLY A 36 -4.61 -0.31 -4.35
N HIS A 37 -3.92 0.22 -5.36
CA HIS A 37 -4.54 0.96 -6.48
C HIS A 37 -5.61 0.12 -7.17
N GLU A 38 -5.25 -1.09 -7.57
CA GLU A 38 -6.15 -2.01 -8.28
C GLU A 38 -7.32 -2.46 -7.38
N GLY A 39 -7.03 -2.86 -6.13
CA GLY A 39 -8.05 -3.30 -5.17
C GLY A 39 -9.08 -2.22 -4.87
N PHE A 40 -8.67 -0.99 -4.64
CA PHE A 40 -9.60 0.13 -4.43
C PHE A 40 -10.35 0.50 -5.71
N ARG A 41 -9.74 0.37 -6.90
CA ARG A 41 -10.43 0.57 -8.17
C ARG A 41 -11.57 -0.44 -8.33
N GLU A 42 -11.31 -1.72 -8.11
CA GLU A 42 -12.34 -2.76 -8.15
C GLU A 42 -13.43 -2.54 -7.08
N ALA A 43 -13.04 -2.13 -5.86
CA ALA A 43 -14.00 -1.78 -4.82
C ALA A 43 -14.91 -0.62 -5.24
N ALA A 44 -14.37 0.43 -5.87
CA ALA A 44 -15.15 1.56 -6.38
C ALA A 44 -16.14 1.15 -7.46
N GLU A 45 -15.75 0.23 -8.35
CA GLU A 45 -16.62 -0.30 -9.40
C GLU A 45 -17.80 -1.11 -8.82
N GLY A 46 -17.54 -1.88 -7.74
CA GLY A 46 -18.51 -2.80 -7.15
C GLY A 46 -19.37 -2.21 -6.04
N ALA A 47 -18.97 -1.13 -5.40
CA ALA A 47 -19.73 -0.54 -4.31
C ALA A 47 -21.11 -0.05 -4.81
N SER A 48 -22.15 -0.21 -3.99
CA SER A 48 -23.49 0.27 -4.29
C SER A 48 -23.69 1.73 -3.88
N ALA A 49 -23.13 2.12 -2.72
CA ALA A 49 -23.24 3.47 -2.19
C ALA A 49 -22.31 4.44 -2.95
N SER A 50 -22.86 5.57 -3.41
CA SER A 50 -22.11 6.60 -4.14
C SER A 50 -20.93 7.17 -3.35
N ASP A 51 -21.09 7.33 -2.04
CA ASP A 51 -20.05 7.86 -1.16
C ASP A 51 -18.89 6.88 -1.01
N LEU A 52 -19.17 5.58 -0.98
CA LEU A 52 -18.12 4.53 -0.99
C LEU A 52 -17.39 4.51 -2.33
N LYS A 53 -18.10 4.64 -3.47
CA LYS A 53 -17.45 4.75 -4.79
C LYS A 53 -16.46 5.91 -4.84
N ALA A 54 -16.90 7.09 -4.39
CA ALA A 54 -16.05 8.28 -4.36
C ALA A 54 -14.83 8.09 -3.44
N LEU A 55 -15.03 7.49 -2.27
CA LEU A 55 -13.98 7.22 -1.30
C LEU A 55 -12.93 6.23 -1.85
N PHE A 56 -13.37 5.12 -2.40
CA PHE A 56 -12.46 4.10 -2.96
C PHE A 56 -11.72 4.63 -4.19
N THR A 57 -12.37 5.44 -5.03
CA THR A 57 -11.69 6.14 -6.14
C THR A 57 -10.59 7.07 -5.62
N LYS A 58 -10.85 7.81 -4.54
CA LYS A 58 -9.85 8.67 -3.89
C LYS A 58 -8.65 7.83 -3.42
N TYR A 59 -8.88 6.73 -2.71
CA TYR A 59 -7.80 5.89 -2.20
C TYR A 59 -7.03 5.17 -3.32
N SER A 60 -7.71 4.73 -4.38
CA SER A 60 -7.06 4.20 -5.57
C SER A 60 -6.07 5.19 -6.16
N ASN A 61 -6.49 6.45 -6.38
CA ASN A 61 -5.64 7.51 -6.91
C ASN A 61 -4.47 7.85 -5.96
N GLU A 62 -4.70 7.82 -4.65
CA GLU A 62 -3.67 8.03 -3.64
C GLU A 62 -2.59 6.95 -3.71
N ARG A 63 -2.95 5.67 -3.85
CA ARG A 63 -2.00 4.56 -4.02
C ARG A 63 -1.20 4.67 -5.31
N ALA A 64 -1.83 5.11 -6.41
CA ALA A 64 -1.14 5.39 -7.67
C ALA A 64 -0.11 6.55 -7.52
N GLY A 65 -0.45 7.56 -6.74
CA GLY A 65 0.48 8.65 -6.39
C GLY A 65 1.69 8.16 -5.61
N TYR A 66 1.48 7.33 -4.59
CA TYR A 66 2.55 6.71 -3.80
C TYR A 66 3.46 5.83 -4.65
N GLU A 67 2.90 5.02 -5.54
CA GLU A 67 3.65 4.22 -6.50
C GLU A 67 4.60 5.10 -7.33
N SER A 68 4.08 6.19 -7.91
CA SER A 68 4.89 7.11 -8.72
C SER A 68 6.05 7.72 -7.95
N GLU A 69 5.82 8.17 -6.71
CA GLU A 69 6.88 8.72 -5.84
C GLU A 69 7.96 7.68 -5.53
N LEU A 70 7.57 6.44 -5.23
CA LEU A 70 8.51 5.35 -4.95
C LEU A 70 9.32 4.96 -6.20
N GLN A 71 8.68 4.94 -7.38
CA GLN A 71 9.37 4.71 -8.65
C GLN A 71 10.43 5.77 -8.94
N ASP A 72 10.14 7.03 -8.63
CA ASP A 72 11.10 8.12 -8.82
C ASP A 72 12.27 8.01 -7.84
N LEU A 73 12.05 7.57 -6.60
CA LEU A 73 13.11 7.25 -5.65
C LEU A 73 14.00 6.11 -6.14
N VAL A 74 13.44 5.03 -6.68
CA VAL A 74 14.19 3.90 -7.24
C VAL A 74 15.07 4.36 -8.40
N LYS A 75 14.52 5.16 -9.34
CA LYS A 75 15.29 5.73 -10.46
C LYS A 75 16.41 6.65 -9.97
N GLY A 76 16.14 7.49 -8.97
CA GLY A 76 17.12 8.38 -8.35
C GLY A 76 18.28 7.64 -7.69
N LEU A 77 18.06 6.42 -7.21
CA LEU A 77 19.08 5.51 -6.67
C LEU A 77 19.82 4.71 -7.76
N GLY A 78 19.49 4.91 -9.04
CA GLY A 78 20.09 4.17 -10.16
C GLY A 78 19.50 2.78 -10.36
N GLY A 79 18.37 2.46 -9.71
CA GLY A 79 17.64 1.20 -9.84
C GLY A 79 16.61 1.22 -10.95
N THR A 80 15.99 0.05 -11.17
CA THR A 80 14.85 -0.13 -12.05
C THR A 80 13.61 -0.36 -11.20
N PRO A 81 12.56 0.49 -11.31
CA PRO A 81 11.30 0.25 -10.63
C PRO A 81 10.66 -1.05 -11.07
N GLU A 82 10.07 -1.78 -10.12
CA GLU A 82 9.29 -2.96 -10.43
C GLU A 82 8.04 -2.56 -11.20
N HIS A 83 7.76 -3.28 -12.28
CA HIS A 83 6.53 -3.16 -13.06
C HIS A 83 5.68 -4.41 -12.82
N SER A 84 4.38 -4.25 -12.71
CA SER A 84 3.40 -5.30 -12.45
C SER A 84 3.72 -6.62 -13.18
N GLY A 85 4.06 -7.67 -12.42
CA GLY A 85 4.36 -8.99 -12.99
C GLY A 85 5.09 -9.96 -12.08
N SER A 86 5.81 -9.49 -11.05
CA SER A 86 6.48 -10.35 -10.06
C SER A 86 5.78 -10.31 -8.70
N LEU A 87 4.45 -10.34 -8.69
CA LEU A 87 3.65 -10.30 -7.46
C LEU A 87 4.11 -11.37 -6.47
N SER A 88 4.64 -10.96 -5.34
CA SER A 88 4.83 -11.89 -4.24
C SER A 88 3.44 -12.39 -3.83
N ALA A 89 3.25 -13.71 -3.84
CA ALA A 89 1.98 -14.36 -3.52
C ALA A 89 1.41 -13.98 -2.13
N ALA A 90 2.21 -13.32 -1.29
CA ALA A 90 1.83 -12.86 0.03
C ALA A 90 1.09 -11.49 0.02
N LEU A 91 1.49 -10.57 -0.87
CA LEU A 91 0.87 -9.25 -1.00
C LEU A 91 -0.46 -9.37 -1.75
N HIS A 92 -0.49 -10.17 -2.79
CA HIS A 92 -1.70 -10.44 -3.58
C HIS A 92 -2.87 -11.01 -2.74
N ARG A 93 -2.57 -11.71 -1.64
CA ARG A 93 -3.59 -12.27 -0.74
C ARG A 93 -4.44 -11.21 -0.01
N GLY A 94 -3.95 -9.98 0.14
CA GLY A 94 -4.71 -8.88 0.75
C GLY A 94 -5.96 -8.51 -0.06
N TRP A 95 -5.93 -8.68 -1.38
CA TRP A 95 -6.98 -8.23 -2.29
C TRP A 95 -7.62 -9.35 -3.12
N MET A 96 -7.26 -10.61 -2.90
CA MET A 96 -7.72 -11.75 -3.72
C MET A 96 -9.23 -11.93 -3.75
N ASP A 97 -9.91 -11.58 -2.67
CA ASP A 97 -11.34 -11.82 -2.53
C ASP A 97 -12.20 -10.60 -2.90
N ILE A 98 -11.57 -9.47 -3.31
CA ILE A 98 -12.31 -8.25 -3.68
C ILE A 98 -13.28 -8.51 -4.84
N LYS A 99 -12.89 -9.28 -5.84
CA LYS A 99 -13.75 -9.66 -6.97
C LYS A 99 -14.98 -10.45 -6.54
N THR A 100 -14.82 -11.33 -5.55
CA THR A 100 -15.93 -12.09 -4.98
C THR A 100 -16.85 -11.19 -4.17
N ALA A 101 -16.29 -10.30 -3.36
CA ALA A 101 -17.06 -9.32 -2.58
C ALA A 101 -17.88 -8.39 -3.48
N VAL A 102 -17.26 -7.90 -4.55
CA VAL A 102 -17.89 -7.03 -5.56
C VAL A 102 -19.03 -7.73 -6.28
N SER A 103 -18.87 -9.01 -6.67
CA SER A 103 -19.92 -9.76 -7.37
C SER A 103 -21.16 -10.00 -6.50
N GLY A 104 -21.04 -9.95 -5.20
CA GLY A 104 -22.13 -10.08 -4.23
C GLY A 104 -22.95 -8.80 -3.99
N ASN A 105 -22.53 -7.66 -4.53
CA ASN A 105 -23.13 -6.32 -4.30
C ASN A 105 -23.37 -6.00 -2.79
N ASP A 106 -22.46 -6.46 -1.92
CA ASP A 106 -22.52 -6.22 -0.48
C ASP A 106 -21.41 -5.24 -0.05
N ASP A 107 -21.77 -3.99 0.18
CA ASP A 107 -20.84 -2.94 0.60
C ASP A 107 -20.08 -3.31 1.89
N ILE A 108 -20.66 -4.10 2.80
CA ILE A 108 -19.96 -4.59 4.00
C ILE A 108 -18.87 -5.59 3.62
N ALA A 109 -19.16 -6.51 2.69
CA ALA A 109 -18.16 -7.46 2.21
C ALA A 109 -17.00 -6.71 1.53
N ILE A 110 -17.30 -5.71 0.70
CA ILE A 110 -16.30 -4.85 0.05
C ILE A 110 -15.44 -4.11 1.10
N LEU A 111 -16.06 -3.50 2.11
CA LEU A 111 -15.35 -2.81 3.19
C LEU A 111 -14.44 -3.76 4.00
N ASN A 112 -14.88 -5.00 4.27
CA ASN A 112 -14.04 -6.01 4.93
C ASN A 112 -12.80 -6.34 4.10
N GLU A 113 -12.94 -6.48 2.78
CA GLU A 113 -11.82 -6.77 1.88
C GLU A 113 -10.86 -5.57 1.77
N CYS A 114 -11.39 -4.35 1.69
CA CYS A 114 -10.58 -3.13 1.70
C CYS A 114 -9.76 -3.02 2.99
N GLU A 115 -10.36 -3.28 4.17
CA GLU A 115 -9.63 -3.27 5.44
C GLU A 115 -8.52 -4.32 5.46
N ARG A 116 -8.78 -5.53 4.96
CA ARG A 116 -7.77 -6.59 4.88
C ARG A 116 -6.60 -6.19 3.96
N GLY A 117 -6.89 -5.56 2.83
CA GLY A 117 -5.88 -5.00 1.94
C GLY A 117 -5.03 -3.93 2.63
N GLU A 118 -5.67 -3.02 3.36
CA GLU A 118 -4.98 -1.98 4.12
C GLU A 118 -4.17 -2.55 5.30
N ASP A 119 -4.61 -3.63 5.96
CA ASP A 119 -3.80 -4.33 6.96
C ASP A 119 -2.50 -4.89 6.36
N SER A 120 -2.57 -5.42 5.13
CA SER A 120 -1.40 -5.90 4.40
C SER A 120 -0.45 -4.75 4.04
N ALA A 121 -0.98 -3.63 3.54
CA ALA A 121 -0.21 -2.44 3.23
C ALA A 121 0.46 -1.86 4.49
N LYS A 122 -0.30 -1.69 5.57
CA LYS A 122 0.21 -1.25 6.87
C LYS A 122 1.40 -2.08 7.34
N LYS A 123 1.29 -3.40 7.25
CA LYS A 123 2.38 -4.31 7.61
C LYS A 123 3.61 -4.12 6.71
N ALA A 124 3.43 -3.99 5.38
CA ALA A 124 4.52 -3.79 4.45
C ALA A 124 5.31 -2.50 4.75
N TYR A 125 4.60 -1.39 4.97
CA TYR A 125 5.22 -0.12 5.35
C TYR A 125 5.93 -0.18 6.72
N GLN A 126 5.34 -0.86 7.72
CA GLN A 126 5.98 -1.08 9.02
C GLN A 126 7.29 -1.86 8.89
N GLU A 127 7.33 -2.90 8.07
CA GLU A 127 8.55 -3.68 7.84
C GLU A 127 9.61 -2.87 7.08
N ALA A 128 9.19 -2.06 6.09
CA ALA A 128 10.09 -1.17 5.38
C ALA A 128 10.76 -0.14 6.32
N LEU A 129 9.98 0.46 7.23
CA LEU A 129 10.47 1.47 8.19
C LEU A 129 11.41 0.91 9.26
N LYS A 130 11.44 -0.41 9.49
CA LYS A 130 12.41 -1.06 10.38
C LYS A 130 13.79 -1.21 9.72
N LYS A 131 13.86 -1.17 8.39
CA LYS A 131 15.12 -1.30 7.66
C LYS A 131 15.93 0.00 7.71
N GLU A 132 17.24 -0.11 7.49
CA GLU A 132 18.08 1.07 7.26
C GLU A 132 17.74 1.69 5.92
N LEU A 133 17.32 2.96 5.92
CA LEU A 133 16.94 3.72 4.74
C LEU A 133 17.61 5.09 4.79
N PRO A 134 18.00 5.68 3.63
CA PRO A 134 18.41 7.07 3.57
C PRO A 134 17.31 7.99 4.14
N ASP A 135 17.68 9.09 4.80
CA ASP A 135 16.73 9.96 5.50
C ASP A 135 15.60 10.49 4.58
N TYR A 136 15.95 10.87 3.35
CA TYR A 136 14.94 11.35 2.39
C TYR A 136 13.97 10.25 1.95
N VAL A 137 14.45 9.00 1.80
CA VAL A 137 13.61 7.83 1.51
C VAL A 137 12.69 7.54 2.70
N ARG A 138 13.26 7.50 3.90
CA ARG A 138 12.51 7.29 5.13
C ARG A 138 11.39 8.32 5.30
N THR A 139 11.66 9.59 5.01
CA THR A 139 10.66 10.67 5.10
C THR A 139 9.47 10.41 4.19
N THR A 140 9.71 10.03 2.92
CA THR A 140 8.65 9.70 1.97
C THR A 140 7.87 8.46 2.42
N VAL A 141 8.57 7.37 2.79
CA VAL A 141 7.92 6.13 3.24
C VAL A 141 7.08 6.35 4.49
N GLN A 142 7.55 7.18 5.44
CA GLN A 142 6.79 7.53 6.64
C GLN A 142 5.52 8.32 6.29
N ALA A 143 5.61 9.32 5.42
CA ALA A 143 4.46 10.12 5.01
C ALA A 143 3.39 9.26 4.32
N GLN A 144 3.80 8.31 3.47
CA GLN A 144 2.90 7.37 2.83
C GLN A 144 2.29 6.39 3.85
N TYR A 145 3.07 5.90 4.81
CA TYR A 145 2.57 5.06 5.90
C TYR A 145 1.49 5.76 6.72
N ASP A 146 1.69 7.04 7.05
CA ASP A 146 0.69 7.83 7.78
C ASP A 146 -0.62 7.94 6.97
N GLY A 147 -0.55 8.09 5.65
CA GLY A 147 -1.72 8.06 4.76
C GLY A 147 -2.41 6.68 4.73
N VAL A 148 -1.63 5.59 4.73
CA VAL A 148 -2.17 4.22 4.84
C VAL A 148 -2.94 4.04 6.15
N LEU A 149 -2.41 4.52 7.27
CA LEU A 149 -3.09 4.47 8.58
C LEU A 149 -4.42 5.23 8.57
N VAL A 150 -4.44 6.43 7.98
CA VAL A 150 -5.67 7.23 7.86
C VAL A 150 -6.72 6.49 7.03
N ALA A 151 -6.34 5.90 5.90
CA ALA A 151 -7.26 5.12 5.06
C ALA A 151 -7.80 3.88 5.79
N HIS A 152 -6.91 3.11 6.42
CA HIS A 152 -7.25 1.94 7.23
C HIS A 152 -8.29 2.27 8.31
N ASP A 153 -8.02 3.29 9.13
CA ASP A 153 -8.89 3.65 10.24
C ASP A 153 -10.26 4.17 9.75
N HIS A 154 -10.27 4.89 8.63
CA HIS A 154 -11.51 5.36 8.03
C HIS A 154 -12.37 4.20 7.49
N ILE A 155 -11.76 3.26 6.75
CA ILE A 155 -12.45 2.07 6.23
C ILE A 155 -12.99 1.22 7.36
N LYS A 156 -12.21 1.01 8.41
CA LYS A 156 -12.63 0.28 9.62
C LYS A 156 -13.84 0.94 10.28
N ALA A 157 -13.82 2.25 10.47
CA ALA A 157 -14.93 2.98 11.07
C ALA A 157 -16.21 2.87 10.23
N LEU A 158 -16.09 2.99 8.90
CA LEU A 158 -17.23 2.81 7.99
C LEU A 158 -17.79 1.39 8.05
N ARG A 159 -16.96 0.37 7.99
CA ARG A 159 -17.38 -1.03 8.13
C ARG A 159 -18.14 -1.27 9.43
N ASP A 160 -17.66 -0.74 10.55
CA ASP A 160 -18.28 -0.93 11.86
C ASP A 160 -19.62 -0.20 11.92
N SER A 161 -19.76 0.98 11.32
CA SER A 161 -21.02 1.71 11.19
C SER A 161 -22.05 0.91 10.37
N PHE A 162 -21.69 0.43 9.19
CA PHE A 162 -22.58 -0.38 8.35
C PHE A 162 -23.04 -1.68 9.02
N LYS A 163 -22.18 -2.33 9.83
CA LYS A 163 -22.56 -3.50 10.62
C LYS A 163 -23.56 -3.15 11.73
N GLY A 164 -23.38 -2.01 12.38
CA GLY A 164 -24.27 -1.50 13.41
C GLY A 164 -25.69 -1.25 12.87
N ASP A 165 -25.81 -0.63 11.72
CA ASP A 165 -27.08 -0.32 11.07
C ASP A 165 -27.85 -1.59 10.64
N LYS A 166 -27.16 -2.60 10.07
CA LYS A 166 -27.79 -3.90 9.76
C LYS A 166 -28.29 -4.63 11.00
N ALA A 167 -27.57 -4.56 12.11
CA ALA A 167 -27.99 -5.19 13.37
C ALA A 167 -29.24 -4.51 13.96
N HIS A 168 -29.42 -3.20 13.72
CA HIS A 168 -30.58 -2.45 14.21
C HIS A 168 -31.85 -2.69 13.38
N THR A 169 -31.69 -2.88 12.05
CA THR A 169 -32.82 -3.19 11.15
C THR A 169 -33.26 -4.64 11.20
N ALA A 170 -32.48 -5.56 11.77
CA ALA A 170 -32.78 -6.98 11.89
C ALA A 170 -33.56 -7.35 13.20
N LYS A 171 -33.83 -6.39 14.09
CA LYS A 171 -34.65 -6.67 15.27
C LYS A 171 -36.13 -6.75 14.87
N PRO A 172 -36.81 -7.90 15.07
CA PRO A 172 -38.25 -7.99 14.85
C PRO A 172 -38.97 -7.04 15.81
N VAL A 173 -39.86 -6.23 15.27
CA VAL A 173 -40.87 -5.51 16.07
C VAL A 173 -41.81 -6.58 16.61
N LEU A 174 -41.76 -6.84 17.93
CA LEU A 174 -42.72 -7.65 18.67
C LEU A 174 -44.00 -6.87 18.87
#